data_fa8b55611adc73260ad4063d8e7e4c19
#
_entry.id   fa8b55611adc73260ad4063d8e7e4c19
#
_cell.length_a   1.000
_cell.length_b   1.000
_cell.length_c   1.000
_cell.angle_alpha   90.00
_cell.angle_beta   90.00
_cell.angle_gamma   90.00
#
_symmetry.space_group_name_H-M   'P 1'
#
loop_
_entity.id
_entity.type
_entity.pdbx_description
1 polymer ?
#
loop_
_entity_poly.entity_id
_entity_poly.type
_entity_poly.pdbx_seq_one_letter_code
_entity_poly.pdbx_strand_id
1 'polypeptide(L)'
;AGKQGMIYLKGGQKLNISGQAEAFPGKFTVSGDAKKNNDFIQEALTQIQTYAATINVGEMVSKDEANFLKEVEKVRVELEKRIDAAAKKNSPDSDAIQWKKDEMNASILGLMNQFEMNHAQATGKADFKVSKNFTDAEGKLKKDNDRMLRNQPIYRNYLLGKLSQEFQTYATTKNTTGEEISSVLFSQYLDTKKDMPQLEKDYLLAFVMSNSDINPSTTLENAVKINKIIDEKIKNAEIKKDLQRIQFVLSGPKVGEAIASSPLVKEDGSAFKLTDNKAKPAMVMFYASWNPYINEATVPVLREVSKFYQSKLDFIYVNLDDTKDQFVKTSKAMLQGMPGTNVYGEGGMNSQIAKDLGIYGFKLPSFIMIDKEGKVASKFFYNLGDPELITILDKLTGLKAPAAPEATLQNDLVAPPMEAAPATK
;
A
#
# COMPACT_ATOMS: atom_id res chain seq x y z
N ALA A 1 -10.45 -14.04 -2.53
CA ALA A 1 -9.87 -12.87 -3.24
C ALA A 1 -11.02 -12.04 -3.81
N GLY A 2 -11.01 -10.72 -3.57
CA GLY A 2 -12.02 -9.81 -4.10
C GLY A 2 -11.93 -9.69 -5.63
N LYS A 3 -13.07 -9.52 -6.30
CA LYS A 3 -13.11 -9.22 -7.74
C LYS A 3 -12.73 -7.76 -7.97
N GLN A 4 -11.92 -7.47 -8.98
CA GLN A 4 -11.45 -6.12 -9.30
C GLN A 4 -11.83 -5.73 -10.72
N GLY A 5 -12.17 -4.47 -10.93
CA GLY A 5 -12.42 -3.86 -12.24
C GLY A 5 -11.66 -2.53 -12.36
N MET A 6 -11.28 -2.16 -13.58
CA MET A 6 -10.55 -0.93 -13.87
C MET A 6 -11.51 0.19 -14.24
N ILE A 7 -11.34 1.35 -13.65
CA ILE A 7 -12.07 2.58 -13.93
C ILE A 7 -11.06 3.71 -14.22
N TYR A 8 -11.33 4.47 -15.27
CA TYR A 8 -10.59 5.68 -15.59
C TYR A 8 -11.37 6.92 -15.14
N LEU A 9 -10.76 7.72 -14.28
CA LEU A 9 -11.39 8.92 -13.70
C LEU A 9 -10.35 10.03 -13.58
N LYS A 10 -10.71 11.24 -13.96
CA LYS A 10 -9.91 12.46 -13.76
C LYS A 10 -10.45 13.27 -12.58
N GLY A 11 -9.59 14.07 -11.97
CA GLY A 11 -10.00 15.01 -10.92
C GLY A 11 -11.17 15.90 -11.37
N GLY A 12 -12.18 16.03 -10.51
CA GLY A 12 -13.39 16.81 -10.78
C GLY A 12 -14.51 16.09 -11.53
N GLN A 13 -14.26 14.90 -12.10
CA GLN A 13 -15.30 14.12 -12.77
C GLN A 13 -16.14 13.32 -11.77
N LYS A 14 -17.43 13.15 -12.08
CA LYS A 14 -18.37 12.29 -11.37
C LYS A 14 -18.64 11.02 -12.19
N LEU A 15 -18.69 9.90 -11.51
CA LEU A 15 -18.93 8.60 -12.10
C LEU A 15 -19.91 7.81 -11.24
N ASN A 16 -20.92 7.23 -11.88
CA ASN A 16 -21.81 6.24 -11.26
C ASN A 16 -21.54 4.87 -11.90
N ILE A 17 -21.40 3.85 -11.07
CA ILE A 17 -21.20 2.47 -11.49
C ILE A 17 -22.43 1.67 -11.05
N SER A 18 -23.00 0.91 -11.95
CA SER A 18 -24.09 -0.01 -11.66
C SER A 18 -23.85 -1.37 -12.31
N GLY A 19 -24.26 -2.45 -11.64
CA GLY A 19 -24.10 -3.81 -12.12
C GLY A 19 -24.57 -4.83 -11.10
N GLN A 20 -24.59 -6.09 -11.50
CA GLN A 20 -24.85 -7.21 -10.59
C GLN A 20 -23.53 -7.69 -10.00
N ALA A 21 -23.50 -7.87 -8.69
CA ALA A 21 -22.27 -8.25 -7.97
C ALA A 21 -21.68 -9.59 -8.48
N GLU A 22 -22.55 -10.53 -8.87
CA GLU A 22 -22.15 -11.83 -9.42
C GLU A 22 -21.44 -11.70 -10.76
N ALA A 23 -21.87 -10.74 -11.57
CA ALA A 23 -21.34 -10.48 -12.92
C ALA A 23 -20.11 -9.57 -12.93
N PHE A 24 -19.79 -8.89 -11.81
CA PHE A 24 -18.62 -8.02 -11.70
C PHE A 24 -17.32 -8.83 -11.65
N PRO A 25 -16.22 -8.39 -12.30
CA PRO A 25 -16.05 -7.18 -13.12
C PRO A 25 -16.40 -7.35 -14.61
N GLY A 26 -16.94 -8.48 -15.02
CA GLY A 26 -17.20 -8.75 -16.44
C GLY A 26 -18.32 -7.91 -17.04
N LYS A 27 -19.33 -7.53 -16.24
CA LYS A 27 -20.45 -6.70 -16.69
C LYS A 27 -20.79 -5.65 -15.65
N PHE A 28 -20.52 -4.40 -15.98
CA PHE A 28 -21.00 -3.24 -15.25
C PHE A 28 -21.23 -2.09 -16.24
N THR A 29 -22.07 -1.15 -15.85
CA THR A 29 -22.32 0.07 -16.64
C THR A 29 -21.78 1.27 -15.90
N VAL A 30 -21.31 2.22 -16.67
CA VAL A 30 -20.77 3.48 -16.20
C VAL A 30 -21.62 4.62 -16.74
N SER A 31 -21.93 5.58 -15.87
CA SER A 31 -22.61 6.82 -16.28
C SER A 31 -21.95 8.03 -15.62
N GLY A 32 -22.23 9.24 -16.12
CA GLY A 32 -21.61 10.47 -15.70
C GLY A 32 -20.49 10.94 -16.64
N ASP A 33 -19.67 11.90 -16.17
CA ASP A 33 -18.71 12.66 -16.99
C ASP A 33 -17.65 11.76 -17.65
N ALA A 34 -17.24 10.70 -16.97
CA ALA A 34 -16.19 9.80 -17.43
C ALA A 34 -16.72 8.62 -18.28
N LYS A 35 -18.01 8.61 -18.65
CA LYS A 35 -18.63 7.48 -19.39
C LYS A 35 -17.89 7.13 -20.67
N LYS A 36 -17.63 8.10 -21.54
CA LYS A 36 -16.98 7.86 -22.86
C LYS A 36 -15.59 7.25 -22.72
N ASN A 37 -14.81 7.71 -21.73
CA ASN A 37 -13.49 7.19 -21.46
C ASN A 37 -13.54 5.74 -20.98
N ASN A 38 -14.49 5.40 -20.11
CA ASN A 38 -14.63 4.04 -19.59
C ASN A 38 -15.21 3.08 -20.62
N ASP A 39 -16.19 3.50 -21.43
CA ASP A 39 -16.69 2.69 -22.54
C ASP A 39 -15.58 2.38 -23.55
N PHE A 40 -14.72 3.36 -23.85
CA PHE A 40 -13.53 3.18 -24.67
C PHE A 40 -12.56 2.15 -24.08
N ILE A 41 -12.24 2.27 -22.77
CA ILE A 41 -11.31 1.37 -22.11
C ILE A 41 -11.82 -0.08 -22.10
N GLN A 42 -13.12 -0.27 -21.82
CA GLN A 42 -13.75 -1.60 -21.85
C GLN A 42 -13.75 -2.19 -23.26
N GLU A 43 -14.10 -1.41 -24.27
CA GLU A 43 -14.07 -1.84 -25.68
C GLU A 43 -12.65 -2.20 -26.13
N ALA A 44 -11.68 -1.33 -25.85
CA ALA A 44 -10.28 -1.57 -26.19
C ALA A 44 -9.74 -2.81 -25.45
N LEU A 45 -10.06 -3.00 -24.18
CA LEU A 45 -9.66 -4.18 -23.41
C LEU A 45 -10.20 -5.46 -24.05
N THR A 46 -11.48 -5.49 -24.39
CA THR A 46 -12.12 -6.65 -25.05
C THR A 46 -11.42 -6.99 -26.38
N GLN A 47 -11.19 -5.98 -27.22
CA GLN A 47 -10.54 -6.17 -28.51
C GLN A 47 -9.08 -6.63 -28.38
N ILE A 48 -8.34 -6.07 -27.41
CA ILE A 48 -6.96 -6.47 -27.09
C ILE A 48 -6.92 -7.91 -26.60
N GLN A 49 -7.76 -8.30 -25.65
CA GLN A 49 -7.81 -9.66 -25.12
C GLN A 49 -8.18 -10.69 -26.19
N THR A 50 -9.14 -10.37 -27.05
CA THR A 50 -9.53 -11.24 -28.17
C THR A 50 -8.34 -11.49 -29.13
N TYR A 51 -7.56 -10.46 -29.43
CA TYR A 51 -6.37 -10.61 -30.26
C TYR A 51 -5.22 -11.30 -29.53
N ALA A 52 -4.96 -10.92 -28.28
CA ALA A 52 -3.89 -11.53 -27.49
C ALA A 52 -4.05 -13.05 -27.35
N ALA A 53 -5.30 -13.54 -27.26
CA ALA A 53 -5.59 -14.97 -27.23
C ALA A 53 -5.17 -15.72 -28.50
N THR A 54 -4.92 -15.02 -29.63
CA THR A 54 -4.45 -15.62 -30.89
C THR A 54 -2.92 -15.64 -31.01
N ILE A 55 -2.20 -14.99 -30.07
CA ILE A 55 -0.74 -14.88 -30.11
C ILE A 55 -0.11 -16.11 -29.47
N ASN A 56 0.72 -16.83 -30.22
CA ASN A 56 1.54 -17.91 -29.67
C ASN A 56 2.88 -17.35 -29.20
N VAL A 57 2.96 -16.92 -27.93
CA VAL A 57 4.17 -16.35 -27.32
C VAL A 57 5.32 -17.37 -27.32
N GLY A 58 5.04 -18.67 -27.09
CA GLY A 58 6.06 -19.72 -27.13
C GLY A 58 6.74 -19.83 -28.49
N GLU A 59 5.96 -19.75 -29.60
CA GLU A 59 6.52 -19.71 -30.95
C GLU A 59 7.32 -18.42 -31.20
N MET A 60 6.85 -17.29 -30.73
CA MET A 60 7.57 -16.01 -30.90
C MET A 60 8.96 -16.05 -30.26
N VAL A 61 9.07 -16.53 -28.98
CA VAL A 61 10.35 -16.54 -28.26
C VAL A 61 11.34 -17.61 -28.82
N SER A 62 10.86 -18.61 -29.53
CA SER A 62 11.72 -19.60 -30.19
C SER A 62 12.40 -19.09 -31.49
N LYS A 63 11.87 -18.00 -32.08
CA LYS A 63 12.44 -17.37 -33.29
C LYS A 63 13.75 -16.66 -32.94
N ASP A 64 14.62 -16.47 -33.93
CA ASP A 64 15.76 -15.58 -33.76
C ASP A 64 15.34 -14.15 -33.45
N GLU A 65 16.26 -13.36 -32.90
CA GLU A 65 16.01 -11.99 -32.45
C GLU A 65 15.35 -11.10 -33.51
N ALA A 66 15.84 -11.15 -34.74
CA ALA A 66 15.33 -10.30 -35.82
C ALA A 66 13.86 -10.65 -36.16
N ASN A 67 13.55 -11.93 -36.20
CA ASN A 67 12.18 -12.40 -36.46
C ASN A 67 11.27 -12.16 -35.25
N PHE A 68 11.77 -12.32 -34.00
CA PHE A 68 11.05 -11.93 -32.82
C PHE A 68 10.66 -10.45 -32.84
N LEU A 69 11.60 -9.54 -33.12
CA LEU A 69 11.33 -8.10 -33.20
C LEU A 69 10.30 -7.75 -34.29
N LYS A 70 10.32 -8.46 -35.44
CA LYS A 70 9.28 -8.30 -36.48
C LYS A 70 7.90 -8.71 -35.97
N GLU A 71 7.79 -9.82 -35.22
CA GLU A 71 6.52 -10.25 -34.64
C GLU A 71 6.05 -9.28 -33.60
N VAL A 72 6.94 -8.78 -32.72
CA VAL A 72 6.61 -7.74 -31.71
C VAL A 72 6.05 -6.50 -32.41
N GLU A 73 6.66 -6.04 -33.50
CA GLU A 73 6.15 -4.87 -34.21
C GLU A 73 4.80 -5.12 -34.88
N LYS A 74 4.56 -6.31 -35.45
CA LYS A 74 3.22 -6.68 -35.94
C LYS A 74 2.16 -6.66 -34.84
N VAL A 75 2.49 -7.22 -33.68
CA VAL A 75 1.60 -7.22 -32.50
C VAL A 75 1.32 -5.78 -32.08
N ARG A 76 2.33 -4.94 -31.97
CA ARG A 76 2.20 -3.53 -31.62
C ARG A 76 1.26 -2.77 -32.54
N VAL A 77 1.49 -2.90 -33.88
CA VAL A 77 0.66 -2.22 -34.89
C VAL A 77 -0.79 -2.69 -34.85
N GLU A 78 -1.03 -3.99 -34.67
CA GLU A 78 -2.39 -4.53 -34.63
C GLU A 78 -3.11 -4.11 -33.34
N LEU A 79 -2.41 -4.07 -32.21
CA LEU A 79 -2.98 -3.57 -30.94
C LEU A 79 -3.30 -2.07 -31.03
N GLU A 80 -2.41 -1.27 -31.61
CA GLU A 80 -2.65 0.17 -31.82
C GLU A 80 -3.88 0.42 -32.68
N LYS A 81 -4.04 -0.31 -33.79
CA LYS A 81 -5.20 -0.26 -34.67
C LYS A 81 -6.51 -0.57 -33.92
N ARG A 82 -6.50 -1.53 -32.98
CA ARG A 82 -7.66 -1.89 -32.16
C ARG A 82 -7.99 -0.79 -31.17
N ILE A 83 -6.98 -0.19 -30.55
CA ILE A 83 -7.16 0.96 -29.66
C ILE A 83 -7.79 2.13 -30.44
N ASP A 84 -7.27 2.42 -31.63
CA ASP A 84 -7.79 3.52 -32.47
C ASP A 84 -9.23 3.24 -32.96
N ALA A 85 -9.57 1.99 -33.28
CA ALA A 85 -10.94 1.61 -33.63
C ALA A 85 -11.90 1.80 -32.46
N ALA A 86 -11.50 1.39 -31.24
CA ALA A 86 -12.29 1.62 -30.02
C ALA A 86 -12.44 3.11 -29.72
N ALA A 87 -11.39 3.91 -29.93
CA ALA A 87 -11.44 5.37 -29.77
C ALA A 87 -12.39 6.03 -30.77
N LYS A 88 -12.37 5.61 -32.03
CA LYS A 88 -13.31 6.12 -33.06
C LYS A 88 -14.76 5.82 -32.70
N LYS A 89 -15.05 4.65 -32.11
CA LYS A 89 -16.39 4.24 -31.70
C LYS A 89 -16.92 5.05 -30.50
N ASN A 90 -16.08 5.33 -29.51
CA ASN A 90 -16.50 5.88 -28.22
C ASN A 90 -16.18 7.37 -28.04
N SER A 91 -15.36 7.96 -28.89
CA SER A 91 -14.93 9.37 -28.82
C SER A 91 -14.44 9.80 -27.42
N PRO A 92 -13.43 9.08 -26.85
CA PRO A 92 -12.87 9.42 -25.55
C PRO A 92 -11.97 10.65 -25.61
N ASP A 93 -11.55 11.15 -24.46
CA ASP A 93 -10.49 12.16 -24.36
C ASP A 93 -9.14 11.63 -24.89
N SER A 94 -8.33 12.53 -25.46
CA SER A 94 -6.99 12.19 -25.96
C SER A 94 -6.08 11.54 -24.89
N ASP A 95 -6.21 11.99 -23.64
CA ASP A 95 -5.43 11.43 -22.52
C ASP A 95 -5.79 9.98 -22.23
N ALA A 96 -7.06 9.59 -22.36
CA ALA A 96 -7.49 8.21 -22.18
C ALA A 96 -6.93 7.30 -23.30
N ILE A 97 -6.90 7.80 -24.54
CA ILE A 97 -6.28 7.09 -25.68
C ILE A 97 -4.79 6.90 -25.40
N GLN A 98 -4.12 7.97 -25.03
CA GLN A 98 -2.68 7.93 -24.78
C GLN A 98 -2.35 7.01 -23.59
N TRP A 99 -3.14 7.06 -22.51
CA TRP A 99 -3.00 6.15 -21.38
C TRP A 99 -3.07 4.67 -21.78
N LYS A 100 -4.01 4.34 -22.70
CA LYS A 100 -4.14 2.96 -23.22
C LYS A 100 -3.00 2.55 -24.15
N LYS A 101 -2.47 3.47 -24.96
CA LYS A 101 -1.27 3.24 -25.78
C LYS A 101 -0.01 3.05 -24.93
N ASP A 102 0.11 3.80 -23.83
CA ASP A 102 1.21 3.63 -22.88
C ASP A 102 1.15 2.26 -22.16
N GLU A 103 -0.05 1.82 -21.77
CA GLU A 103 -0.26 0.49 -21.18
C GLU A 103 0.14 -0.62 -22.20
N MET A 104 -0.23 -0.48 -23.45
CA MET A 104 0.18 -1.39 -24.52
C MET A 104 1.71 -1.44 -24.65
N ASN A 105 2.37 -0.28 -24.73
CA ASN A 105 3.83 -0.21 -24.85
C ASN A 105 4.53 -0.82 -23.62
N ALA A 106 4.01 -0.56 -22.42
CA ALA A 106 4.52 -1.15 -21.19
C ALA A 106 4.39 -2.69 -21.19
N SER A 107 3.27 -3.22 -21.68
CA SER A 107 3.05 -4.67 -21.81
C SER A 107 4.01 -5.31 -22.81
N ILE A 108 4.26 -4.65 -23.93
CA ILE A 108 5.23 -5.10 -24.93
C ILE A 108 6.65 -5.09 -24.38
N LEU A 109 7.03 -4.04 -23.63
CA LEU A 109 8.32 -3.99 -22.93
C LEU A 109 8.47 -5.15 -21.93
N GLY A 110 7.40 -5.51 -21.22
CA GLY A 110 7.36 -6.68 -20.33
C GLY A 110 7.62 -7.99 -21.08
N LEU A 111 7.02 -8.17 -22.28
CA LEU A 111 7.26 -9.32 -23.14
C LEU A 111 8.72 -9.35 -23.65
N MET A 112 9.25 -8.21 -24.09
CA MET A 112 10.63 -8.10 -24.56
C MET A 112 11.63 -8.40 -23.45
N ASN A 113 11.38 -7.95 -22.22
CA ASN A 113 12.27 -8.20 -21.08
C ASN A 113 12.46 -9.70 -20.78
N GLN A 114 11.48 -10.52 -21.10
CA GLN A 114 11.55 -11.97 -20.91
C GLN A 114 12.19 -12.72 -22.06
N PHE A 115 12.46 -12.06 -23.19
CA PHE A 115 12.90 -12.73 -24.41
C PHE A 115 14.23 -13.44 -24.23
N GLU A 116 15.24 -12.80 -23.67
CA GLU A 116 16.59 -13.39 -23.50
C GLU A 116 16.52 -14.73 -22.76
N MET A 117 15.83 -14.74 -21.63
CA MET A 117 15.68 -15.95 -20.80
C MET A 117 14.83 -17.02 -21.50
N ASN A 118 13.68 -16.64 -22.05
CA ASN A 118 12.75 -17.59 -22.68
C ASN A 118 13.33 -18.15 -23.98
N HIS A 119 14.06 -17.34 -24.76
CA HIS A 119 14.74 -17.80 -25.96
C HIS A 119 15.87 -18.77 -25.65
N ALA A 120 16.69 -18.46 -24.64
CA ALA A 120 17.73 -19.36 -24.17
C ALA A 120 17.17 -20.72 -23.76
N GLN A 121 16.08 -20.72 -23.02
CA GLN A 121 15.38 -21.94 -22.59
C GLN A 121 14.76 -22.70 -23.77
N ALA A 122 14.08 -22.00 -24.69
CA ALA A 122 13.39 -22.63 -25.83
C ALA A 122 14.36 -23.21 -26.85
N THR A 123 15.58 -22.64 -27.01
CA THR A 123 16.56 -23.04 -28.02
C THR A 123 17.76 -23.80 -27.47
N GLY A 124 17.87 -23.96 -26.14
CA GLY A 124 19.02 -24.57 -25.47
C GLY A 124 20.29 -23.72 -25.48
N LYS A 125 20.22 -22.43 -25.85
CA LYS A 125 21.36 -21.50 -25.94
C LYS A 125 21.53 -20.72 -24.66
N ALA A 126 22.11 -21.32 -23.61
CA ALA A 126 22.23 -20.73 -22.27
C ALA A 126 22.94 -19.36 -22.24
N ASP A 127 23.89 -19.11 -23.14
CA ASP A 127 24.67 -17.86 -23.20
C ASP A 127 24.08 -16.81 -24.16
N PHE A 128 22.86 -17.00 -24.62
CA PHE A 128 22.23 -16.04 -25.52
C PHE A 128 22.07 -14.67 -24.84
N LYS A 129 22.48 -13.62 -25.55
CA LYS A 129 22.32 -12.22 -25.15
C LYS A 129 21.70 -11.43 -26.30
N VAL A 130 20.82 -10.50 -25.93
CA VAL A 130 20.18 -9.60 -26.89
C VAL A 130 21.19 -8.60 -27.47
N SER A 131 20.99 -8.22 -28.72
CA SER A 131 21.85 -7.26 -29.42
C SER A 131 21.49 -5.80 -29.11
N LYS A 132 22.35 -4.87 -29.64
CA LYS A 132 22.04 -3.44 -29.63
C LYS A 132 20.74 -3.09 -30.34
N ASN A 133 20.42 -3.79 -31.45
CA ASN A 133 19.17 -3.56 -32.18
C ASN A 133 17.93 -3.83 -31.31
N PHE A 134 18.02 -4.83 -30.46
CA PHE A 134 16.96 -5.14 -29.47
C PHE A 134 16.79 -4.02 -28.46
N THR A 135 17.89 -3.56 -27.85
CA THR A 135 17.84 -2.46 -26.86
C THR A 135 17.41 -1.13 -27.50
N ASP A 136 17.75 -0.88 -28.75
CA ASP A 136 17.26 0.29 -29.50
C ASP A 136 15.75 0.20 -29.80
N ALA A 137 15.21 -1.00 -30.02
CA ALA A 137 13.77 -1.23 -30.17
C ALA A 137 13.03 -1.01 -28.84
N GLU A 138 13.57 -1.50 -27.71
CA GLU A 138 13.05 -1.15 -26.37
C GLU A 138 13.05 0.37 -26.14
N GLY A 139 14.13 1.06 -26.51
CA GLY A 139 14.27 2.51 -26.35
C GLY A 139 13.18 3.30 -27.08
N LYS A 140 12.73 2.84 -28.25
CA LYS A 140 11.62 3.48 -29.00
C LYS A 140 10.29 3.39 -28.25
N LEU A 141 10.04 2.30 -27.52
CA LEU A 141 8.83 2.12 -26.73
C LEU A 141 8.84 2.92 -25.42
N LYS A 142 10.02 3.33 -24.96
CA LYS A 142 10.21 4.14 -23.74
C LYS A 142 10.17 5.64 -23.99
N LYS A 143 9.77 6.10 -25.17
CA LYS A 143 9.88 7.53 -25.57
C LYS A 143 9.25 8.50 -24.56
N ASP A 144 8.20 8.09 -23.84
CA ASP A 144 7.48 8.90 -22.86
C ASP A 144 7.62 8.35 -21.43
N ASN A 145 8.85 8.09 -21.03
CA ASN A 145 9.22 7.51 -19.73
C ASN A 145 8.47 8.08 -18.53
N ASP A 146 8.47 9.40 -18.37
CA ASP A 146 7.90 10.07 -17.22
C ASP A 146 6.40 9.81 -17.10
N ARG A 147 5.68 9.85 -18.23
CA ARG A 147 4.24 9.57 -18.24
C ARG A 147 3.95 8.11 -17.93
N MET A 148 4.75 7.18 -18.49
CA MET A 148 4.62 5.74 -18.23
C MET A 148 4.94 5.40 -16.78
N LEU A 149 5.98 6.00 -16.19
CA LEU A 149 6.31 5.84 -14.77
C LEU A 149 5.15 6.26 -13.85
N ARG A 150 4.54 7.42 -14.13
CA ARG A 150 3.46 7.95 -13.31
C ARG A 150 2.20 7.13 -13.41
N ASN A 151 1.84 6.67 -14.61
CA ASN A 151 0.49 6.18 -14.91
C ASN A 151 0.41 4.67 -15.18
N GLN A 152 1.55 3.96 -15.37
CA GLN A 152 1.55 2.56 -15.79
C GLN A 152 2.29 1.66 -14.78
N PRO A 153 1.56 0.97 -13.89
CA PRO A 153 2.18 0.00 -12.97
C PRO A 153 2.97 -1.10 -13.70
N ILE A 154 2.51 -1.52 -14.89
CA ILE A 154 3.19 -2.52 -15.72
C ILE A 154 4.59 -2.03 -16.14
N TYR A 155 4.74 -0.74 -16.44
CA TYR A 155 6.04 -0.16 -16.79
C TYR A 155 7.01 -0.18 -15.60
N ARG A 156 6.52 0.15 -14.40
CA ARG A 156 7.32 0.07 -13.18
C ARG A 156 7.80 -1.36 -12.89
N ASN A 157 6.91 -2.34 -13.07
CA ASN A 157 7.26 -3.76 -12.94
C ASN A 157 8.29 -4.21 -13.98
N TYR A 158 8.18 -3.72 -15.25
CA TYR A 158 9.19 -3.96 -16.27
C TYR A 158 10.57 -3.45 -15.84
N LEU A 159 10.66 -2.21 -15.34
CA LEU A 159 11.93 -1.63 -14.88
C LEU A 159 12.54 -2.41 -13.72
N LEU A 160 11.72 -2.77 -12.73
CA LEU A 160 12.16 -3.60 -11.60
C LEU A 160 12.66 -4.97 -12.08
N GLY A 161 11.91 -5.63 -12.94
CA GLY A 161 12.30 -6.94 -13.51
C GLY A 161 13.62 -6.87 -14.28
N LYS A 162 13.85 -5.79 -15.03
CA LYS A 162 15.11 -5.59 -15.78
C LYS A 162 16.33 -5.42 -14.88
N LEU A 163 16.15 -4.86 -13.69
CA LEU A 163 17.25 -4.61 -12.76
C LEU A 163 17.44 -5.73 -11.72
N SER A 164 16.44 -6.60 -11.54
CA SER A 164 16.38 -7.52 -10.41
C SER A 164 17.58 -8.46 -10.34
N GLN A 165 18.00 -9.06 -11.45
CA GLN A 165 19.13 -10.00 -11.47
C GLN A 165 20.46 -9.30 -11.18
N GLU A 166 20.69 -8.14 -11.78
CA GLU A 166 21.90 -7.36 -11.54
C GLU A 166 21.97 -6.85 -10.10
N PHE A 167 20.83 -6.38 -9.58
CA PHE A 167 20.73 -5.93 -8.19
C PHE A 167 20.98 -7.09 -7.22
N GLN A 168 20.40 -8.26 -7.46
CA GLN A 168 20.65 -9.43 -6.61
C GLN A 168 22.13 -9.79 -6.56
N THR A 169 22.82 -9.80 -7.70
CA THR A 169 24.26 -10.04 -7.77
C THR A 169 25.04 -8.96 -7.00
N TYR A 170 24.67 -7.69 -7.19
CA TYR A 170 25.28 -6.58 -6.46
C TYR A 170 25.09 -6.71 -4.95
N ALA A 171 23.85 -6.96 -4.50
CA ALA A 171 23.49 -7.08 -3.10
C ALA A 171 24.26 -8.24 -2.43
N THR A 172 24.32 -9.41 -3.06
CA THR A 172 25.06 -10.57 -2.55
C THR A 172 26.57 -10.26 -2.39
N THR A 173 27.13 -9.49 -3.33
CA THR A 173 28.54 -9.13 -3.28
C THR A 173 28.85 -8.08 -2.21
N LYS A 174 27.93 -7.16 -1.94
CA LYS A 174 28.14 -6.02 -1.02
C LYS A 174 27.70 -6.28 0.41
N ASN A 175 26.67 -7.10 0.59
CA ASN A 175 26.08 -7.41 1.90
C ASN A 175 26.49 -8.80 2.38
N THR A 176 27.78 -8.99 2.62
CA THR A 176 28.34 -10.29 3.03
C THR A 176 27.88 -10.73 4.41
N THR A 177 27.51 -9.80 5.29
CA THR A 177 26.99 -10.07 6.64
C THR A 177 25.46 -10.25 6.68
N GLY A 178 24.75 -9.83 5.64
CA GLY A 178 23.28 -9.84 5.61
C GLY A 178 22.60 -8.76 6.47
N GLU A 179 23.37 -7.82 7.05
CA GLU A 179 22.89 -6.84 8.04
C GLU A 179 22.33 -5.55 7.40
N GLU A 180 22.71 -5.25 6.16
CA GLU A 180 22.29 -3.99 5.54
C GLU A 180 20.90 -4.10 4.92
N ILE A 181 20.10 -3.03 5.06
CA ILE A 181 18.74 -2.97 4.53
C ILE A 181 18.70 -2.78 3.01
N SER A 182 17.63 -3.28 2.38
CA SER A 182 17.46 -3.28 0.92
C SER A 182 17.56 -1.89 0.31
N SER A 183 17.01 -0.88 0.96
CA SER A 183 17.03 0.51 0.47
C SER A 183 18.45 1.09 0.36
N VAL A 184 19.33 0.78 1.31
CA VAL A 184 20.73 1.22 1.28
C VAL A 184 21.46 0.57 0.11
N LEU A 185 21.36 -0.75 -0.01
CA LEU A 185 21.99 -1.51 -1.09
C LEU A 185 21.48 -1.09 -2.46
N PHE A 186 20.15 -0.90 -2.59
CA PHE A 186 19.55 -0.49 -3.85
C PHE A 186 19.89 0.95 -4.22
N SER A 187 19.98 1.85 -3.24
CA SER A 187 20.45 3.22 -3.47
C SER A 187 21.88 3.25 -4.01
N GLN A 188 22.80 2.47 -3.39
CA GLN A 188 24.18 2.34 -3.85
C GLN A 188 24.27 1.71 -5.26
N TYR A 189 23.43 0.71 -5.53
CA TYR A 189 23.34 0.11 -6.85
C TYR A 189 22.87 1.13 -7.90
N LEU A 190 21.85 1.92 -7.62
CA LEU A 190 21.37 2.97 -8.52
C LEU A 190 22.39 4.08 -8.77
N ASP A 191 23.30 4.33 -7.83
CA ASP A 191 24.43 5.26 -8.04
C ASP A 191 25.38 4.78 -9.14
N THR A 192 25.46 3.48 -9.41
CA THR A 192 26.24 2.91 -10.51
C THR A 192 25.58 3.10 -11.89
N LYS A 193 24.28 3.34 -11.94
CA LYS A 193 23.49 3.51 -13.17
C LYS A 193 23.47 4.98 -13.62
N LYS A 194 24.61 5.46 -14.17
CA LYS A 194 24.79 6.90 -14.50
C LYS A 194 23.80 7.40 -15.55
N ASP A 195 23.46 6.56 -16.53
CA ASP A 195 22.59 6.92 -17.65
C ASP A 195 21.09 6.78 -17.34
N MET A 196 20.72 6.30 -16.13
CA MET A 196 19.32 6.16 -15.72
C MET A 196 18.76 7.52 -15.34
N PRO A 197 17.58 7.93 -15.88
CA PRO A 197 16.90 9.16 -15.52
C PRO A 197 16.62 9.22 -14.00
N GLN A 198 16.77 10.43 -13.42
CA GLN A 198 16.58 10.60 -11.97
C GLN A 198 15.17 10.23 -11.51
N LEU A 199 14.13 10.53 -12.28
CA LEU A 199 12.76 10.16 -11.95
C LEU A 199 12.57 8.64 -11.90
N GLU A 200 13.22 7.87 -12.77
CA GLU A 200 13.21 6.40 -12.70
C GLU A 200 13.87 5.93 -11.41
N LYS A 201 15.03 6.49 -11.05
CA LYS A 201 15.72 6.17 -9.78
C LYS A 201 14.82 6.46 -8.57
N ASP A 202 14.16 7.60 -8.56
CA ASP A 202 13.28 8.01 -7.47
C ASP A 202 12.12 7.02 -7.28
N TYR A 203 11.43 6.65 -8.37
CA TYR A 203 10.34 5.67 -8.33
C TYR A 203 10.79 4.28 -7.89
N LEU A 204 11.88 3.79 -8.45
CA LEU A 204 12.40 2.46 -8.13
C LEU A 204 12.86 2.38 -6.68
N LEU A 205 13.56 3.41 -6.21
CA LEU A 205 14.02 3.49 -4.83
C LEU A 205 12.85 3.60 -3.86
N ALA A 206 11.86 4.45 -4.16
CA ALA A 206 10.65 4.57 -3.36
C ALA A 206 9.88 3.24 -3.30
N PHE A 207 9.81 2.49 -4.40
CA PHE A 207 9.18 1.19 -4.42
C PHE A 207 9.89 0.20 -3.49
N VAL A 208 11.23 0.10 -3.57
CA VAL A 208 12.00 -0.79 -2.69
C VAL A 208 11.83 -0.39 -1.23
N MET A 209 11.94 0.91 -0.92
CA MET A 209 11.75 1.43 0.45
C MET A 209 10.38 1.06 1.02
N SER A 210 9.32 1.31 0.27
CA SER A 210 7.94 1.11 0.75
C SER A 210 7.53 -0.36 0.86
N ASN A 211 8.16 -1.25 0.10
CA ASN A 211 7.81 -2.68 0.12
C ASN A 211 8.72 -3.52 1.04
N SER A 212 9.94 -3.05 1.34
CA SER A 212 10.90 -3.83 2.10
C SER A 212 11.17 -3.25 3.48
N ASP A 213 11.51 -1.97 3.55
CA ASP A 213 12.17 -1.42 4.73
C ASP A 213 11.30 -0.45 5.55
N ILE A 214 10.31 0.20 4.92
CA ILE A 214 9.35 1.07 5.62
C ILE A 214 8.16 0.21 6.07
N ASN A 215 8.21 -0.27 7.30
CA ASN A 215 7.19 -1.13 7.90
C ASN A 215 7.10 -0.89 9.42
N PRO A 216 6.08 -1.42 10.12
CA PRO A 216 5.92 -1.22 11.56
C PRO A 216 7.08 -1.73 12.43
N SER A 217 7.91 -2.63 11.91
CA SER A 217 9.08 -3.21 12.60
C SER A 217 10.38 -2.47 12.31
N THR A 218 10.36 -1.38 11.54
CA THR A 218 11.54 -0.60 11.21
C THR A 218 12.18 -0.04 12.48
N THR A 219 13.43 -0.41 12.74
CA THR A 219 14.20 0.07 13.90
C THR A 219 14.53 1.56 13.76
N LEU A 220 14.83 2.23 14.88
CA LEU A 220 15.27 3.64 14.85
C LEU A 220 16.52 3.84 13.99
N GLU A 221 17.47 2.91 14.07
CA GLU A 221 18.70 2.95 13.25
C GLU A 221 18.36 2.90 11.76
N ASN A 222 17.53 1.95 11.35
CA ASN A 222 17.11 1.82 9.96
C ASN A 222 16.27 3.00 9.49
N ALA A 223 15.42 3.56 10.36
CA ALA A 223 14.66 4.77 10.05
C ALA A 223 15.58 5.98 9.76
N VAL A 224 16.69 6.11 10.49
CA VAL A 224 17.72 7.16 10.22
C VAL A 224 18.36 6.94 8.86
N LYS A 225 18.75 5.70 8.51
CA LYS A 225 19.32 5.37 7.20
C LYS A 225 18.32 5.70 6.06
N ILE A 226 17.06 5.30 6.23
CA ILE A 226 15.97 5.55 5.26
C ILE A 226 15.77 7.06 5.07
N ASN A 227 15.67 7.83 6.17
CA ASN A 227 15.48 9.28 6.09
C ASN A 227 16.64 9.98 5.34
N LYS A 228 17.87 9.55 5.60
CA LYS A 228 19.04 10.06 4.87
C LYS A 228 18.91 9.79 3.36
N ILE A 229 18.49 8.58 2.96
CA ILE A 229 18.29 8.27 1.55
C ILE A 229 17.16 9.12 0.94
N ILE A 230 16.03 9.26 1.65
CA ILE A 230 14.93 10.12 1.18
C ILE A 230 15.40 11.54 0.95
N ASP A 231 16.21 12.08 1.86
CA ASP A 231 16.66 13.48 1.77
C ASP A 231 17.73 13.70 0.70
N GLU A 232 18.68 12.80 0.58
CA GLU A 232 19.83 12.95 -0.32
C GLU A 232 19.58 12.45 -1.74
N LYS A 233 18.84 11.35 -1.91
CA LYS A 233 18.72 10.62 -3.19
C LYS A 233 17.41 10.89 -3.91
N ILE A 234 16.27 11.02 -3.20
CA ILE A 234 14.97 11.30 -3.83
C ILE A 234 14.92 12.81 -4.17
N LYS A 235 14.81 13.12 -5.47
CA LYS A 235 14.75 14.51 -5.96
C LYS A 235 13.31 14.94 -6.29
N ASN A 236 12.42 14.02 -6.61
CA ASN A 236 11.03 14.34 -6.87
C ASN A 236 10.30 14.65 -5.56
N ALA A 237 9.77 15.88 -5.45
CA ALA A 237 9.14 16.37 -4.22
C ALA A 237 7.86 15.62 -3.84
N GLU A 238 7.08 15.13 -4.82
CA GLU A 238 5.86 14.37 -4.57
C GLU A 238 6.20 13.00 -4.00
N ILE A 239 7.15 12.29 -4.61
CA ILE A 239 7.63 10.98 -4.12
C ILE A 239 8.20 11.11 -2.71
N LYS A 240 9.01 12.15 -2.47
CA LYS A 240 9.55 12.44 -1.13
C LYS A 240 8.45 12.61 -0.10
N LYS A 241 7.44 13.43 -0.42
CA LYS A 241 6.29 13.68 0.45
C LYS A 241 5.48 12.40 0.72
N ASP A 242 5.28 11.56 -0.29
CA ASP A 242 4.54 10.31 -0.15
C ASP A 242 5.29 9.32 0.75
N LEU A 243 6.62 9.19 0.59
CA LEU A 243 7.45 8.34 1.48
C LEU A 243 7.40 8.83 2.93
N GLN A 244 7.53 10.14 3.16
CA GLN A 244 7.41 10.74 4.49
C GLN A 244 6.02 10.49 5.10
N ARG A 245 4.97 10.56 4.27
CA ARG A 245 3.61 10.25 4.68
C ARG A 245 3.45 8.77 5.06
N ILE A 246 3.99 7.84 4.26
CA ILE A 246 3.95 6.41 4.58
C ILE A 246 4.67 6.15 5.91
N GLN A 247 5.86 6.72 6.10
CA GLN A 247 6.58 6.60 7.38
C GLN A 247 5.75 7.11 8.55
N PHE A 248 5.18 8.32 8.43
CA PHE A 248 4.33 8.89 9.46
C PHE A 248 3.12 8.00 9.78
N VAL A 249 2.47 7.47 8.75
CA VAL A 249 1.35 6.53 8.90
C VAL A 249 1.75 5.28 9.66
N LEU A 250 2.95 4.76 9.42
CA LEU A 250 3.41 3.51 10.02
C LEU A 250 3.99 3.71 11.42
N SER A 251 4.71 4.80 11.66
CA SER A 251 5.33 5.10 12.96
C SER A 251 4.38 5.82 13.94
N GLY A 252 3.38 6.53 13.44
CA GLY A 252 2.54 7.41 14.25
C GLY A 252 3.27 8.65 14.76
N PRO A 253 2.67 9.37 15.72
CA PRO A 253 3.28 10.56 16.33
C PRO A 253 4.50 10.17 17.17
N LYS A 254 5.48 11.07 17.24
CA LYS A 254 6.72 10.81 17.97
C LYS A 254 6.54 10.95 19.48
N VAL A 255 7.14 10.03 20.22
CA VAL A 255 7.18 10.10 21.68
C VAL A 255 7.88 11.38 22.14
N GLY A 256 7.28 12.06 23.10
CA GLY A 256 7.75 13.35 23.65
C GLY A 256 7.20 14.59 22.93
N GLU A 257 6.60 14.45 21.75
CA GLU A 257 5.90 15.57 21.08
C GLU A 257 4.50 15.79 21.68
N ALA A 258 3.97 17.02 21.56
CA ALA A 258 2.60 17.30 21.97
C ALA A 258 1.61 16.49 21.13
N ILE A 259 0.59 15.91 21.79
CA ILE A 259 -0.50 15.23 21.08
C ILE A 259 -1.28 16.22 20.23
N ALA A 260 -1.81 15.76 19.09
CA ALA A 260 -2.63 16.61 18.22
C ALA A 260 -3.85 17.18 18.95
N SER A 261 -4.10 18.47 18.77
CA SER A 261 -5.23 19.22 19.36
C SER A 261 -6.46 19.22 18.45
N SER A 262 -6.69 18.15 17.72
CA SER A 262 -7.80 18.03 16.78
C SER A 262 -9.15 18.06 17.48
N PRO A 263 -10.19 18.65 16.88
CA PRO A 263 -11.52 18.72 17.47
C PRO A 263 -12.17 17.32 17.56
N LEU A 264 -12.76 17.03 18.70
CA LEU A 264 -13.57 15.85 18.98
C LEU A 264 -14.90 16.29 19.61
N VAL A 265 -15.91 15.43 19.59
CA VAL A 265 -17.24 15.74 20.10
C VAL A 265 -17.69 14.63 21.05
N LYS A 266 -18.18 14.99 22.24
CA LYS A 266 -18.78 14.03 23.19
C LYS A 266 -20.20 13.61 22.74
N GLU A 267 -20.77 12.60 23.40
CA GLU A 267 -22.15 12.15 23.14
C GLU A 267 -23.18 13.27 23.29
N ASP A 268 -23.02 14.14 24.30
CA ASP A 268 -23.88 15.29 24.57
C ASP A 268 -23.69 16.45 23.58
N GLY A 269 -22.74 16.35 22.65
CA GLY A 269 -22.43 17.38 21.66
C GLY A 269 -21.39 18.40 22.13
N SER A 270 -20.90 18.32 23.37
CA SER A 270 -19.85 19.22 23.84
C SER A 270 -18.52 18.94 23.16
N ALA A 271 -17.74 20.02 22.92
CA ALA A 271 -16.41 19.92 22.33
C ALA A 271 -15.43 19.26 23.29
N PHE A 272 -14.46 18.53 22.73
CA PHE A 272 -13.37 17.91 23.47
C PHE A 272 -12.10 17.92 22.61
N LYS A 273 -10.95 17.95 23.26
CA LYS A 273 -9.63 17.75 22.65
C LYS A 273 -8.79 16.86 23.53
N LEU A 274 -7.92 16.04 22.95
CA LEU A 274 -7.01 15.21 23.73
C LEU A 274 -6.09 16.06 24.64
N THR A 275 -5.76 17.27 24.20
CA THR A 275 -4.96 18.25 24.96
C THR A 275 -5.69 18.84 26.18
N ASP A 276 -7.00 18.64 26.33
CA ASP A 276 -7.77 19.11 27.49
C ASP A 276 -7.58 18.19 28.70
N ASN A 277 -7.08 16.96 28.47
CA ASN A 277 -6.79 16.01 29.54
C ASN A 277 -5.42 16.30 30.16
N LYS A 278 -5.46 16.95 31.38
CA LYS A 278 -4.23 17.40 32.06
C LYS A 278 -4.13 16.91 33.53
N ALA A 279 -5.14 16.24 34.03
CA ALA A 279 -5.15 15.82 35.43
C ALA A 279 -4.34 14.55 35.70
N LYS A 280 -4.36 13.63 34.73
CA LYS A 280 -3.68 12.33 34.75
C LYS A 280 -3.13 12.01 33.38
N PRO A 281 -2.16 11.10 33.29
CA PRO A 281 -1.86 10.48 31.98
C PRO A 281 -3.12 9.78 31.45
N ALA A 282 -3.20 9.57 30.15
CA ALA A 282 -4.35 8.90 29.56
C ALA A 282 -3.94 7.81 28.56
N MET A 283 -4.75 6.77 28.48
CA MET A 283 -4.77 5.82 27.40
C MET A 283 -5.86 6.21 26.41
N VAL A 284 -5.49 6.46 25.19
CA VAL A 284 -6.41 6.80 24.10
C VAL A 284 -6.57 5.58 23.20
N MET A 285 -7.81 5.10 23.05
CA MET A 285 -8.18 4.03 22.11
C MET A 285 -8.91 4.62 20.92
N PHE A 286 -8.46 4.29 19.72
CA PHE A 286 -9.18 4.57 18.48
C PHE A 286 -9.88 3.31 18.00
N TYR A 287 -11.18 3.43 17.66
CA TYR A 287 -12.01 2.29 17.29
C TYR A 287 -13.14 2.68 16.33
N ALA A 288 -13.72 1.69 15.66
CA ALA A 288 -14.92 1.83 14.83
C ALA A 288 -15.77 0.55 14.88
N SER A 289 -17.09 0.68 14.77
CA SER A 289 -18.02 -0.45 14.88
C SER A 289 -17.84 -1.55 13.84
N TRP A 290 -17.38 -1.18 12.65
CA TRP A 290 -17.14 -2.10 11.55
C TRP A 290 -15.86 -2.93 11.68
N ASN A 291 -15.02 -2.65 12.70
CA ASN A 291 -13.82 -3.46 12.94
C ASN A 291 -14.18 -4.71 13.76
N PRO A 292 -13.97 -5.94 13.23
CA PRO A 292 -14.41 -7.17 13.89
C PRO A 292 -13.63 -7.51 15.17
N TYR A 293 -12.40 -6.98 15.32
CA TYR A 293 -11.51 -7.32 16.45
C TYR A 293 -11.87 -6.63 17.76
N ILE A 294 -12.80 -5.66 17.76
CA ILE A 294 -13.13 -4.88 18.95
C ILE A 294 -13.96 -5.69 19.96
N ASN A 295 -15.03 -6.34 19.50
CA ASN A 295 -16.05 -6.91 20.36
C ASN A 295 -15.58 -8.12 21.17
N GLU A 296 -14.94 -9.08 20.54
CA GLU A 296 -14.65 -10.38 21.13
C GLU A 296 -13.30 -10.44 21.83
N ALA A 297 -12.28 -9.78 21.26
CA ALA A 297 -10.93 -9.83 21.77
C ALA A 297 -10.53 -8.62 22.62
N THR A 298 -10.94 -7.41 22.22
CA THR A 298 -10.43 -6.17 22.81
C THR A 298 -11.25 -5.72 24.02
N VAL A 299 -12.57 -5.68 23.93
CA VAL A 299 -13.45 -5.12 24.97
C VAL A 299 -13.34 -5.86 26.32
N PRO A 300 -13.28 -7.20 26.39
CA PRO A 300 -13.10 -7.88 27.67
C PRO A 300 -11.79 -7.52 28.37
N VAL A 301 -10.67 -7.52 27.62
CA VAL A 301 -9.35 -7.16 28.16
C VAL A 301 -9.31 -5.68 28.57
N LEU A 302 -9.87 -4.80 27.74
CA LEU A 302 -9.96 -3.36 28.03
C LEU A 302 -10.72 -3.08 29.32
N ARG A 303 -11.77 -3.84 29.60
CA ARG A 303 -12.56 -3.72 30.84
C ARG A 303 -11.72 -4.01 32.07
N GLU A 304 -10.90 -5.04 32.05
CA GLU A 304 -10.02 -5.37 33.16
C GLU A 304 -8.88 -4.35 33.32
N VAL A 305 -8.24 -3.96 32.24
CA VAL A 305 -7.20 -2.91 32.21
C VAL A 305 -7.75 -1.59 32.74
N SER A 306 -8.93 -1.18 32.28
CA SER A 306 -9.54 0.08 32.75
C SER A 306 -9.91 0.06 34.22
N LYS A 307 -10.46 -1.03 34.74
CA LYS A 307 -10.74 -1.18 36.19
C LYS A 307 -9.48 -1.07 37.03
N PHE A 308 -8.38 -1.67 36.57
CA PHE A 308 -7.13 -1.67 37.32
C PHE A 308 -6.49 -0.28 37.41
N TYR A 309 -6.39 0.42 36.26
CA TYR A 309 -5.64 1.67 36.18
C TYR A 309 -6.47 2.94 36.42
N GLN A 310 -7.81 2.90 36.47
CA GLN A 310 -8.70 4.08 36.51
C GLN A 310 -8.40 5.10 37.60
N SER A 311 -7.80 4.67 38.72
CA SER A 311 -7.44 5.59 39.81
C SER A 311 -6.30 6.55 39.45
N LYS A 312 -5.42 6.17 38.51
CA LYS A 312 -4.19 6.89 38.13
C LYS A 312 -4.11 7.22 36.64
N LEU A 313 -5.01 6.67 35.80
CA LEU A 313 -5.02 6.81 34.34
C LEU A 313 -6.43 7.18 33.89
N ASP A 314 -6.54 8.15 33.00
CA ASP A 314 -7.77 8.43 32.28
C ASP A 314 -7.88 7.57 31.03
N PHE A 315 -9.10 7.19 30.66
CA PHE A 315 -9.39 6.45 29.44
C PHE A 315 -10.20 7.32 28.49
N ILE A 316 -9.74 7.44 27.25
CA ILE A 316 -10.40 8.23 26.21
C ILE A 316 -10.64 7.30 25.01
N TYR A 317 -11.91 7.13 24.64
CA TYR A 317 -12.33 6.25 23.56
C TYR A 317 -12.76 7.09 22.36
N VAL A 318 -11.93 7.15 21.34
CA VAL A 318 -12.16 7.94 20.12
C VAL A 318 -12.81 7.06 19.08
N ASN A 319 -14.08 7.27 18.84
CA ASN A 319 -14.83 6.57 17.80
C ASN A 319 -14.58 7.21 16.44
N LEU A 320 -14.38 6.36 15.41
CA LEU A 320 -14.14 6.73 14.03
C LEU A 320 -15.16 6.08 13.08
N ASP A 321 -16.41 5.92 13.52
CA ASP A 321 -17.53 5.56 12.66
C ASP A 321 -17.89 6.72 11.72
N ASP A 322 -18.60 6.44 10.62
CA ASP A 322 -18.91 7.45 9.61
C ASP A 322 -19.90 8.53 10.09
N THR A 323 -20.77 8.21 11.06
CA THR A 323 -21.80 9.11 11.55
C THR A 323 -21.85 9.17 13.07
N LYS A 324 -22.34 10.30 13.59
CA LYS A 324 -22.58 10.49 15.03
C LYS A 324 -23.59 9.48 15.60
N ASP A 325 -24.60 9.10 14.84
CA ASP A 325 -25.58 8.11 15.27
C ASP A 325 -24.96 6.72 15.46
N GLN A 326 -24.05 6.33 14.57
CA GLN A 326 -23.25 5.10 14.72
C GLN A 326 -22.38 5.18 15.97
N PHE A 327 -21.68 6.28 16.19
CA PHE A 327 -20.88 6.51 17.41
C PHE A 327 -21.72 6.28 18.67
N VAL A 328 -22.90 6.93 18.81
CA VAL A 328 -23.75 6.80 20.00
C VAL A 328 -24.20 5.36 20.20
N LYS A 329 -24.58 4.65 19.14
CA LYS A 329 -24.98 3.24 19.20
C LYS A 329 -23.81 2.35 19.62
N THR A 330 -22.65 2.55 19.02
CA THR A 330 -21.44 1.75 19.24
C THR A 330 -20.92 1.95 20.65
N SER A 331 -20.84 3.18 21.12
CA SER A 331 -20.40 3.54 22.47
C SER A 331 -21.27 2.86 23.53
N LYS A 332 -22.61 2.91 23.39
CA LYS A 332 -23.53 2.22 24.29
C LYS A 332 -23.42 0.69 24.24
N ALA A 333 -23.25 0.13 23.05
CA ALA A 333 -23.18 -1.32 22.89
C ALA A 333 -21.87 -1.92 23.46
N MET A 334 -20.74 -1.25 23.24
CA MET A 334 -19.42 -1.79 23.54
C MET A 334 -18.81 -1.33 24.85
N LEU A 335 -19.00 -0.05 25.20
CA LEU A 335 -18.27 0.61 26.28
C LEU A 335 -19.15 0.93 27.50
N GLN A 336 -20.40 0.49 27.53
CA GLN A 336 -21.31 0.73 28.65
C GLN A 336 -20.71 0.23 29.97
N GLY A 337 -20.70 1.12 30.96
CA GLY A 337 -20.19 0.83 32.29
C GLY A 337 -18.67 0.76 32.41
N MET A 338 -17.93 1.12 31.36
CA MET A 338 -16.47 1.27 31.43
C MET A 338 -16.10 2.70 31.86
N PRO A 339 -15.08 2.86 32.73
CA PRO A 339 -14.59 4.17 33.08
C PRO A 339 -13.93 4.84 31.86
N GLY A 340 -14.18 6.15 31.68
CA GLY A 340 -13.53 6.92 30.61
C GLY A 340 -14.48 7.89 29.92
N THR A 341 -13.96 8.57 28.92
CA THR A 341 -14.68 9.56 28.12
C THR A 341 -14.81 9.04 26.67
N ASN A 342 -16.07 8.92 26.21
CA ASN A 342 -16.38 8.57 24.83
C ASN A 342 -16.45 9.84 24.00
N VAL A 343 -15.72 9.87 22.89
CA VAL A 343 -15.67 11.00 21.96
C VAL A 343 -15.71 10.52 20.52
N TYR A 344 -16.17 11.37 19.66
CA TYR A 344 -16.33 11.12 18.22
C TYR A 344 -15.39 12.00 17.41
N GLY A 345 -14.62 11.40 16.51
CA GLY A 345 -13.89 12.09 15.46
C GLY A 345 -14.82 12.36 14.27
N GLU A 346 -15.33 13.58 14.15
CA GLU A 346 -16.31 13.95 13.12
C GLU A 346 -15.76 13.69 11.72
N GLY A 347 -16.50 12.92 10.91
CA GLY A 347 -16.04 12.40 9.62
C GLY A 347 -15.32 11.04 9.69
N GLY A 348 -15.30 10.38 10.86
CA GLY A 348 -14.77 9.03 11.02
C GLY A 348 -13.30 8.90 10.63
N MET A 349 -12.99 7.95 9.73
CA MET A 349 -11.63 7.78 9.21
C MET A 349 -11.11 8.98 8.40
N ASN A 350 -11.97 9.89 7.96
CA ASN A 350 -11.61 11.14 7.31
C ASN A 350 -11.51 12.33 8.27
N SER A 351 -11.72 12.10 9.56
CA SER A 351 -11.63 13.14 10.60
C SER A 351 -10.24 13.76 10.69
N GLN A 352 -10.18 14.98 11.26
CA GLN A 352 -8.90 15.65 11.47
C GLN A 352 -8.00 14.85 12.41
N ILE A 353 -8.54 14.28 13.49
CA ILE A 353 -7.75 13.49 14.44
C ILE A 353 -7.15 12.23 13.81
N ALA A 354 -7.88 11.55 12.92
CA ALA A 354 -7.35 10.38 12.21
C ALA A 354 -6.18 10.76 11.30
N LYS A 355 -6.28 11.90 10.62
CA LYS A 355 -5.21 12.43 9.74
C LYS A 355 -3.99 12.86 10.55
N ASP A 356 -4.19 13.62 11.61
CA ASP A 356 -3.11 14.20 12.42
C ASP A 356 -2.31 13.13 13.17
N LEU A 357 -2.93 11.99 13.48
CA LEU A 357 -2.28 10.87 14.15
C LEU A 357 -1.92 9.69 13.23
N GLY A 358 -2.22 9.79 11.94
CA GLY A 358 -1.93 8.72 10.98
C GLY A 358 -2.73 7.44 11.23
N ILE A 359 -4.00 7.57 11.66
CA ILE A 359 -4.89 6.42 11.89
C ILE A 359 -5.48 5.95 10.55
N TYR A 360 -5.43 4.65 10.32
CA TYR A 360 -6.00 3.98 9.14
C TYR A 360 -6.83 2.78 9.56
N GLY A 361 -7.80 2.38 8.73
CA GLY A 361 -8.74 1.32 9.07
C GLY A 361 -8.11 -0.02 9.45
N PHE A 362 -7.00 -0.38 8.82
CA PHE A 362 -6.26 -1.61 9.15
C PHE A 362 -5.47 -1.51 10.48
N LYS A 363 -5.41 -0.32 11.09
CA LYS A 363 -4.75 -0.08 12.38
C LYS A 363 -5.74 0.04 13.55
N LEU A 364 -6.98 -0.37 13.39
CA LEU A 364 -7.97 -0.38 14.47
C LEU A 364 -8.15 -1.79 15.04
N PRO A 365 -8.39 -1.93 16.36
CA PRO A 365 -8.24 -0.88 17.36
C PRO A 365 -6.78 -0.51 17.57
N SER A 366 -6.52 0.75 17.94
CA SER A 366 -5.18 1.21 18.28
C SER A 366 -5.17 2.00 19.58
N PHE A 367 -4.06 1.90 20.31
CA PHE A 367 -3.88 2.49 21.62
C PHE A 367 -2.62 3.35 21.63
N ILE A 368 -2.72 4.56 22.19
CA ILE A 368 -1.59 5.42 22.43
C ILE A 368 -1.68 6.01 23.83
N MET A 369 -0.52 6.17 24.48
CA MET A 369 -0.44 6.80 25.80
C MET A 369 -0.07 8.26 25.63
N ILE A 370 -0.70 9.12 26.42
CA ILE A 370 -0.31 10.52 26.62
C ILE A 370 0.01 10.77 28.10
N ASP A 371 1.03 11.56 28.35
CA ASP A 371 1.40 11.94 29.71
C ASP A 371 0.49 13.07 30.26
N LYS A 372 0.68 13.43 31.51
CA LYS A 372 -0.08 14.52 32.16
C LYS A 372 0.21 15.91 31.62
N GLU A 373 1.28 16.07 30.87
CA GLU A 373 1.65 17.29 30.13
C GLU A 373 1.00 17.34 28.73
N GLY A 374 0.28 16.30 28.32
CA GLY A 374 -0.34 16.20 26.99
C GLY A 374 0.63 15.83 25.88
N LYS A 375 1.75 15.19 26.22
CA LYS A 375 2.72 14.69 25.25
C LYS A 375 2.51 13.21 25.01
N VAL A 376 2.86 12.78 23.80
CA VAL A 376 2.87 11.37 23.39
C VAL A 376 3.87 10.61 24.27
N ALA A 377 3.40 9.63 25.02
CA ALA A 377 4.20 8.81 25.92
C ALA A 377 4.53 7.41 25.37
N SER A 378 3.94 7.03 24.25
CA SER A 378 4.19 5.73 23.63
C SER A 378 4.07 5.78 22.10
N LYS A 379 4.59 4.75 21.41
CA LYS A 379 4.14 4.40 20.06
C LYS A 379 2.68 3.91 20.08
N PHE A 380 2.09 3.66 18.92
CA PHE A 380 0.83 2.94 18.83
C PHE A 380 1.00 1.46 19.19
N PHE A 381 0.02 0.94 19.95
CA PHE A 381 -0.18 -0.47 20.20
C PHE A 381 -1.48 -0.94 19.54
N TYR A 382 -1.52 -2.20 19.16
CA TYR A 382 -2.70 -2.83 18.52
C TYR A 382 -3.22 -4.01 19.32
N ASN A 383 -2.55 -4.37 20.40
CA ASN A 383 -2.91 -5.43 21.33
C ASN A 383 -2.71 -4.95 22.77
N LEU A 384 -3.75 -5.05 23.59
CA LEU A 384 -3.69 -4.70 25.03
C LEU A 384 -2.83 -5.66 25.86
N GLY A 385 -2.55 -6.86 25.35
CA GLY A 385 -1.65 -7.82 25.98
C GLY A 385 -0.17 -7.63 25.67
N ASP A 386 0.21 -6.55 24.96
CA ASP A 386 1.62 -6.26 24.66
C ASP A 386 2.39 -5.94 25.96
N PRO A 387 3.47 -6.68 26.29
CA PRO A 387 4.24 -6.46 27.53
C PRO A 387 4.84 -5.06 27.62
N GLU A 388 5.21 -4.44 26.48
CA GLU A 388 5.73 -3.08 26.44
C GLU A 388 4.64 -2.06 26.82
N LEU A 389 3.40 -2.26 26.36
CA LEU A 389 2.25 -1.44 26.76
C LEU A 389 2.05 -1.47 28.28
N ILE A 390 2.05 -2.66 28.89
CA ILE A 390 1.89 -2.82 30.33
C ILE A 390 3.03 -2.12 31.08
N THR A 391 4.26 -2.27 30.61
CA THR A 391 5.43 -1.58 31.19
C THR A 391 5.26 -0.06 31.17
N ILE A 392 4.74 0.50 30.07
CA ILE A 392 4.49 1.95 29.95
C ILE A 392 3.35 2.38 30.87
N LEU A 393 2.26 1.62 30.96
CA LEU A 393 1.15 1.91 31.88
C LEU A 393 1.61 1.90 33.33
N ASP A 394 2.40 0.90 33.74
CA ASP A 394 2.97 0.83 35.08
C ASP A 394 3.86 2.05 35.40
N LYS A 395 4.71 2.43 34.43
CA LYS A 395 5.57 3.62 34.57
C LYS A 395 4.79 4.92 34.67
N LEU A 396 3.74 5.11 33.90
CA LEU A 396 2.94 6.34 33.89
C LEU A 396 2.08 6.47 35.13
N THR A 397 1.62 5.36 35.68
CA THR A 397 0.67 5.35 36.81
C THR A 397 1.32 5.13 38.19
N GLY A 398 2.53 4.55 38.21
CA GLY A 398 3.19 4.07 39.42
C GLY A 398 2.53 2.82 40.02
N LEU A 399 1.58 2.21 39.31
CA LEU A 399 0.99 0.92 39.64
C LEU A 399 1.82 -0.21 39.06
N LYS A 400 1.63 -1.43 39.53
CA LYS A 400 2.28 -2.61 39.00
C LYS A 400 1.20 -3.63 38.69
N ALA A 401 1.02 -3.91 37.40
CA ALA A 401 0.06 -4.92 36.94
C ALA A 401 0.41 -6.30 37.52
N PRO A 402 -0.58 -7.12 37.87
CA PRO A 402 -0.35 -8.53 38.17
C PRO A 402 0.37 -9.19 36.99
N ALA A 403 1.34 -10.05 37.25
CA ALA A 403 1.95 -10.85 36.19
C ALA A 403 0.82 -11.60 35.43
N ALA A 404 0.83 -11.51 34.10
CA ALA A 404 -0.08 -12.34 33.31
C ALA A 404 0.13 -13.79 33.74
N PRO A 405 -0.94 -14.59 33.96
CA PRO A 405 -0.77 -16.02 34.16
C PRO A 405 0.04 -16.54 32.96
N GLU A 406 1.10 -17.29 33.25
CA GLU A 406 1.89 -17.95 32.19
C GLU A 406 0.91 -18.65 31.26
N ALA A 407 0.71 -18.11 30.07
CA ALA A 407 -0.06 -18.77 29.04
C ALA A 407 0.67 -20.07 28.76
N THR A 408 0.14 -21.17 29.25
CA THR A 408 0.47 -22.49 28.73
C THR A 408 0.20 -22.39 27.25
N LEU A 409 1.28 -22.25 26.46
CA LEU A 409 1.25 -22.36 25.01
C LEU A 409 0.78 -23.77 24.69
N GLN A 410 -0.53 -23.98 24.63
CA GLN A 410 -1.08 -25.06 23.85
C GLN A 410 -0.73 -24.74 22.40
N ASN A 411 0.34 -25.40 21.94
CA ASN A 411 0.75 -25.49 20.55
C ASN A 411 -0.29 -26.29 19.73
N ASP A 412 -1.50 -25.76 19.57
CA ASP A 412 -2.55 -26.36 18.78
C ASP A 412 -3.00 -25.46 17.61
N LEU A 413 -2.03 -24.79 16.97
CA LEU A 413 -2.24 -24.26 15.62
C LEU A 413 -1.16 -24.80 14.68
N VAL A 414 -1.10 -26.12 14.57
CA VAL A 414 -0.55 -26.75 13.38
C VAL A 414 -1.56 -26.50 12.27
N ALA A 415 -1.22 -25.61 11.35
CA ALA A 415 -1.99 -25.45 10.12
C ALA A 415 -2.13 -26.83 9.46
N PRO A 416 -3.33 -27.21 9.00
CA PRO A 416 -3.49 -28.46 8.28
C PRO A 416 -2.60 -28.44 7.02
N PRO A 417 -1.97 -29.56 6.66
CA PRO A 417 -1.14 -29.63 5.46
C PRO A 417 -2.02 -29.29 4.24
N MET A 418 -1.52 -28.36 3.39
CA MET A 418 -2.15 -28.10 2.10
C MET A 418 -2.14 -29.37 1.28
N GLU A 419 -3.33 -29.96 1.05
CA GLU A 419 -3.52 -31.04 0.10
C GLU A 419 -3.11 -30.57 -1.29
N ALA A 420 -2.12 -31.25 -1.86
CA ALA A 420 -1.69 -31.03 -3.23
C ALA A 420 -2.85 -31.37 -4.18
N ALA A 421 -3.21 -30.41 -5.04
CA ALA A 421 -4.21 -30.61 -6.09
C ALA A 421 -3.78 -31.79 -6.99
N PRO A 422 -4.71 -32.69 -7.38
CA PRO A 422 -4.39 -33.81 -8.24
C PRO A 422 -4.01 -33.32 -9.64
N ALA A 423 -2.90 -33.85 -10.15
CA ALA A 423 -2.48 -33.66 -11.54
C ALA A 423 -3.53 -34.28 -12.46
N THR A 424 -4.19 -33.44 -13.25
CA THR A 424 -5.01 -33.90 -14.39
C THR A 424 -4.12 -34.34 -15.54
N LYS A 425 -4.37 -35.57 -15.99
CA LYS A 425 -3.76 -36.18 -17.18
C LYS A 425 -4.21 -35.46 -18.46
#